data_fc793e5097663b06bd9e31a7fe2c5a38
#
_entry.id   fc793e5097663b06bd9e31a7fe2c5a38
#
_cell.length_a   1.000
_cell.length_b   1.000
_cell.length_c   1.000
_cell.angle_alpha   90.00
_cell.angle_beta   90.00
_cell.angle_gamma   90.00
#
_symmetry.space_group_name_H-M   'P 1'
#
loop_
_entity.id
_entity.type
_entity.pdbx_description
1 polymer ?
#
loop_
_entity_poly.entity_id
_entity_poly.type
_entity_poly.pdbx_seq_one_letter_code
_entity_poly.pdbx_strand_id
1 'polypeptide(L)'
;MIKKCLELWSGDSTGLEGARTCGSNVEITTVDMNPIFEADICKDILDVTVEELREVMGLKVGEKPFFIWASPDCSVFSVAGFGHGHFNRDNIFDIPMPNTQKAKDMCVRHLHTLMLINELDPDYFVIENPRGLLRKMPWMTDLPRETVTYCQYGDFRMKPTDLWGRFPESWQPKPMCKNGSPCHEASPRGAMRGTSKLSHRKRSHIPLELSEEIWLHAIFDNGKSRMTLHDGWNL
;
A
#
# COMPACT_ATOMS: atom_id res chain seq x y z
N MET A 1 15.30 -18.63 -10.35
CA MET A 1 13.90 -18.99 -10.01
C MET A 1 13.05 -17.76 -10.25
N ILE A 2 11.87 -17.90 -10.88
CA ILE A 2 10.94 -16.80 -11.08
C ILE A 2 10.31 -16.42 -9.73
N LYS A 3 10.31 -15.13 -9.40
CA LYS A 3 9.66 -14.62 -8.20
C LYS A 3 8.23 -14.23 -8.53
N LYS A 4 7.26 -14.85 -7.86
CA LYS A 4 5.84 -14.59 -8.04
C LYS A 4 5.39 -13.51 -7.07
N CYS A 5 4.83 -12.44 -7.61
CA CYS A 5 4.42 -11.26 -6.87
C CYS A 5 2.96 -10.93 -7.13
N LEU A 6 2.34 -10.20 -6.23
CA LEU A 6 0.94 -9.81 -6.30
C LEU A 6 0.80 -8.31 -6.02
N GLU A 7 0.01 -7.63 -6.84
CA GLU A 7 -0.35 -6.24 -6.60
C GLU A 7 -1.87 -6.12 -6.44
N LEU A 8 -2.31 -5.90 -5.20
CA LEU A 8 -3.72 -5.69 -4.84
C LEU A 8 -4.06 -4.20 -4.91
N TRP A 9 -5.21 -3.85 -5.45
CA TRP A 9 -5.60 -2.47 -5.73
C TRP A 9 -4.58 -1.81 -6.66
N SER A 10 -4.26 -2.52 -7.71
CA SER A 10 -3.07 -2.24 -8.54
C SER A 10 -3.13 -0.89 -9.24
N GLY A 11 -4.32 -0.40 -9.60
CA GLY A 11 -4.41 0.82 -10.38
C GLY A 11 -3.50 0.74 -11.62
N ASP A 12 -2.62 1.72 -11.79
CA ASP A 12 -1.60 1.71 -12.85
C ASP A 12 -0.40 0.80 -12.54
N SER A 13 -0.50 -0.06 -11.51
CA SER A 13 0.51 -1.04 -11.12
C SER A 13 1.90 -0.44 -10.88
N THR A 14 1.94 0.66 -10.13
CA THR A 14 3.18 1.39 -9.83
C THR A 14 3.89 0.91 -8.55
N GLY A 15 3.22 0.11 -7.72
CA GLY A 15 3.79 -0.43 -6.48
C GLY A 15 4.94 -1.41 -6.74
N LEU A 16 4.82 -2.26 -7.75
CA LEU A 16 5.84 -3.20 -8.17
C LEU A 16 6.54 -2.81 -9.48
N GLU A 17 6.46 -1.54 -9.91
CA GLU A 17 7.15 -1.05 -11.10
C GLU A 17 8.67 -1.25 -10.99
N GLY A 18 9.25 -1.05 -9.81
CA GLY A 18 10.66 -1.33 -9.55
C GLY A 18 11.06 -2.79 -9.83
N ALA A 19 10.15 -3.74 -9.62
CA ALA A 19 10.41 -5.13 -9.95
C ALA A 19 10.51 -5.36 -11.46
N ARG A 20 9.70 -4.62 -12.25
CA ARG A 20 9.74 -4.70 -13.72
C ARG A 20 10.99 -4.04 -14.30
N THR A 21 11.37 -2.87 -13.78
CA THR A 21 12.48 -2.07 -14.28
C THR A 21 13.85 -2.62 -13.95
N CYS A 22 13.99 -3.30 -12.80
CA CYS A 22 15.26 -3.89 -12.36
C CYS A 22 15.66 -5.18 -13.09
N GLY A 23 14.95 -5.59 -14.16
CA GLY A 23 15.29 -6.74 -14.99
C GLY A 23 15.26 -8.09 -14.29
N SER A 24 14.53 -8.21 -13.20
CA SER A 24 14.41 -9.44 -12.43
C SER A 24 13.48 -10.44 -13.13
N ASN A 25 13.73 -11.74 -12.94
CA ASN A 25 12.77 -12.80 -13.28
C ASN A 25 11.60 -12.72 -12.32
N VAL A 26 10.57 -11.92 -12.66
CA VAL A 26 9.38 -11.68 -11.87
C VAL A 26 8.11 -11.91 -12.70
N GLU A 27 7.14 -12.56 -12.10
CA GLU A 27 5.76 -12.62 -12.57
C GLU A 27 4.90 -11.86 -11.58
N ILE A 28 4.17 -10.84 -12.05
CA ILE A 28 3.33 -9.99 -11.22
C ILE A 28 1.88 -10.22 -11.63
N THR A 29 1.07 -10.72 -10.71
CA THR A 29 -0.39 -10.79 -10.84
C THR A 29 -0.99 -9.52 -10.26
N THR A 30 -1.96 -8.93 -10.96
CA THR A 30 -2.59 -7.67 -10.60
C THR A 30 -4.07 -7.87 -10.30
N VAL A 31 -4.59 -7.15 -9.30
CA VAL A 31 -6.00 -7.16 -8.91
C VAL A 31 -6.51 -5.74 -8.80
N ASP A 32 -7.53 -5.38 -9.56
CA ASP A 32 -8.25 -4.11 -9.43
C ASP A 32 -9.70 -4.26 -9.91
N MET A 33 -10.63 -3.57 -9.26
CA MET A 33 -12.05 -3.62 -9.67
C MET A 33 -12.37 -2.76 -10.88
N ASN A 34 -11.53 -1.79 -11.23
CA ASN A 34 -11.78 -0.86 -12.31
C ASN A 34 -11.19 -1.39 -13.62
N PRO A 35 -12.02 -1.74 -14.62
CA PRO A 35 -11.56 -2.36 -15.86
C PRO A 35 -10.62 -1.48 -16.70
N ILE A 36 -10.54 -0.17 -16.41
CA ILE A 36 -9.61 0.73 -17.11
C ILE A 36 -8.13 0.39 -16.84
N PHE A 37 -7.85 -0.35 -15.78
CA PHE A 37 -6.49 -0.74 -15.40
C PHE A 37 -6.06 -2.09 -16.00
N GLU A 38 -6.99 -2.81 -16.66
CA GLU A 38 -6.71 -4.09 -17.33
C GLU A 38 -5.98 -5.09 -16.43
N ALA A 39 -6.38 -5.14 -15.14
CA ALA A 39 -5.80 -6.05 -14.17
C ALA A 39 -6.10 -7.51 -14.52
N ASP A 40 -5.19 -8.44 -14.18
CA ASP A 40 -5.35 -9.88 -14.42
C ASP A 40 -6.62 -10.43 -13.77
N ILE A 41 -6.97 -9.91 -12.59
CA ILE A 41 -8.23 -10.18 -11.89
C ILE A 41 -9.00 -8.86 -11.77
N CYS A 42 -10.01 -8.67 -12.63
CA CYS A 42 -10.85 -7.46 -12.60
C CYS A 42 -12.11 -7.71 -11.77
N LYS A 43 -12.00 -7.57 -10.43
CA LYS A 43 -13.07 -7.81 -9.45
C LYS A 43 -12.99 -6.86 -8.26
N ASP A 44 -14.12 -6.70 -7.53
CA ASP A 44 -14.05 -6.14 -6.17
C ASP A 44 -13.18 -7.05 -5.30
N ILE A 45 -12.33 -6.47 -4.47
CA ILE A 45 -11.43 -7.23 -3.59
C ILE A 45 -12.20 -8.21 -2.69
N LEU A 46 -13.46 -7.92 -2.33
CA LEU A 46 -14.30 -8.80 -1.51
C LEU A 46 -14.71 -10.10 -2.23
N ASP A 47 -14.67 -10.10 -3.56
CA ASP A 47 -14.98 -11.27 -4.38
C ASP A 47 -13.73 -12.10 -4.76
N VAL A 48 -12.56 -11.67 -4.29
CA VAL A 48 -11.27 -12.34 -4.53
C VAL A 48 -10.99 -13.31 -3.40
N THR A 49 -10.63 -14.54 -3.74
CA THR A 49 -10.28 -15.58 -2.76
C THR A 49 -8.80 -15.94 -2.83
N VAL A 50 -8.29 -16.54 -1.75
CA VAL A 50 -6.90 -17.03 -1.69
C VAL A 50 -6.67 -18.13 -2.73
N GLU A 51 -7.65 -19.01 -2.93
CA GLU A 51 -7.59 -20.12 -3.91
C GLU A 51 -7.44 -19.55 -5.33
N GLU A 52 -8.25 -18.54 -5.70
CA GLU A 52 -8.17 -17.89 -7.00
C GLU A 52 -6.80 -17.20 -7.19
N LEU A 53 -6.31 -16.49 -6.17
CA LEU A 53 -4.99 -15.86 -6.24
C LEU A 53 -3.88 -16.89 -6.42
N ARG A 54 -3.92 -18.00 -5.67
CA ARG A 54 -2.94 -19.09 -5.81
C ARG A 54 -2.98 -19.72 -7.19
N GLU A 55 -4.17 -19.92 -7.75
CA GLU A 55 -4.37 -20.48 -9.09
C GLU A 55 -3.81 -19.55 -10.16
N VAL A 56 -4.22 -18.29 -10.19
CA VAL A 56 -3.79 -17.30 -11.20
C VAL A 56 -2.28 -17.04 -11.12
N MET A 57 -1.72 -16.95 -9.92
CA MET A 57 -0.28 -16.84 -9.71
C MET A 57 0.47 -18.14 -10.04
N GLY A 58 -0.21 -19.25 -10.25
CA GLY A 58 0.40 -20.58 -10.46
C GLY A 58 1.22 -21.05 -9.26
N LEU A 59 0.82 -20.73 -8.04
CA LEU A 59 1.51 -21.15 -6.80
C LEU A 59 1.23 -22.64 -6.53
N LYS A 60 2.28 -23.41 -6.36
CA LYS A 60 2.18 -24.82 -5.96
C LYS A 60 1.79 -24.95 -4.48
N VAL A 61 1.39 -26.15 -4.07
CA VAL A 61 1.14 -26.45 -2.66
C VAL A 61 2.39 -26.14 -1.83
N GLY A 62 2.24 -25.34 -0.79
CA GLY A 62 3.34 -24.89 0.07
C GLY A 62 4.21 -23.75 -0.49
N GLU A 63 3.98 -23.35 -1.75
CA GLU A 63 4.62 -22.15 -2.32
C GLU A 63 3.88 -20.89 -1.88
N LYS A 64 4.62 -19.81 -1.65
CA LYS A 64 4.07 -18.51 -1.22
C LYS A 64 4.54 -17.40 -2.16
N PRO A 65 3.82 -16.27 -2.22
CA PRO A 65 4.29 -15.10 -2.95
C PRO A 65 5.63 -14.61 -2.38
N PHE A 66 6.50 -14.14 -3.26
CA PHE A 66 7.71 -13.46 -2.83
C PHE A 66 7.42 -12.06 -2.30
N PHE A 67 6.52 -11.33 -2.98
CA PHE A 67 6.17 -9.97 -2.57
C PHE A 67 4.69 -9.69 -2.85
N ILE A 68 4.01 -9.04 -1.89
CA ILE A 68 2.67 -8.47 -2.10
C ILE A 68 2.75 -6.96 -1.89
N TRP A 69 2.29 -6.19 -2.88
CA TRP A 69 2.03 -4.76 -2.72
C TRP A 69 0.53 -4.51 -2.72
N ALA A 70 0.00 -3.71 -1.78
CA ALA A 70 -1.40 -3.32 -1.74
C ALA A 70 -1.52 -1.81 -1.57
N SER A 71 -2.33 -1.16 -2.43
CA SER A 71 -2.60 0.28 -2.37
C SER A 71 -4.11 0.56 -2.26
N PRO A 72 -4.75 0.19 -1.13
CA PRO A 72 -6.20 0.35 -0.98
C PRO A 72 -6.66 1.80 -1.09
N ASP A 73 -7.91 2.02 -1.54
CA ASP A 73 -8.47 3.38 -1.71
C ASP A 73 -8.35 4.22 -0.44
N CYS A 74 -7.63 5.32 -0.56
CA CYS A 74 -7.35 6.25 0.53
C CYS A 74 -8.45 7.29 0.77
N SER A 75 -9.52 7.30 -0.03
CA SER A 75 -10.48 8.41 -0.08
C SER A 75 -11.15 8.73 1.25
N VAL A 76 -11.39 7.72 2.09
CA VAL A 76 -12.01 7.89 3.41
C VAL A 76 -11.01 8.10 4.54
N PHE A 77 -9.78 7.62 4.38
CA PHE A 77 -8.74 7.66 5.43
C PHE A 77 -7.77 8.83 5.30
N SER A 78 -7.63 9.41 4.11
CA SER A 78 -6.70 10.52 3.88
C SER A 78 -7.14 11.81 4.58
N VAL A 79 -6.18 12.70 4.83
CA VAL A 79 -6.46 14.04 5.38
C VAL A 79 -7.46 14.82 4.52
N ALA A 80 -7.42 14.62 3.20
CA ALA A 80 -8.38 15.24 2.29
C ALA A 80 -9.84 14.74 2.49
N GLY A 81 -10.01 13.52 3.00
CA GLY A 81 -11.31 12.95 3.34
C GLY A 81 -11.89 13.42 4.68
N PHE A 82 -11.11 14.09 5.52
CA PHE A 82 -11.54 14.45 6.88
C PHE A 82 -12.75 15.38 6.93
N GLY A 83 -12.92 16.26 5.94
CA GLY A 83 -14.05 17.18 5.86
C GLY A 83 -15.40 16.53 5.49
N HIS A 84 -15.39 15.27 5.07
CA HIS A 84 -16.59 14.58 4.59
C HIS A 84 -17.33 13.78 5.67
N GLY A 85 -16.91 13.85 6.94
CA GLY A 85 -17.60 13.18 8.07
C GLY A 85 -17.62 11.66 7.98
N HIS A 86 -16.64 11.05 7.30
CA HIS A 86 -16.59 9.60 7.13
C HIS A 86 -16.39 8.84 8.45
N PHE A 87 -15.73 9.45 9.42
CA PHE A 87 -15.47 8.85 10.73
C PHE A 87 -15.86 9.78 11.88
N ASN A 88 -16.48 9.22 12.91
CA ASN A 88 -16.64 9.88 14.20
C ASN A 88 -15.39 9.61 15.06
N ARG A 89 -14.84 10.67 15.66
CA ARG A 89 -13.65 10.63 16.53
C ARG A 89 -13.94 10.99 17.98
N ASP A 90 -15.13 11.53 18.22
CA ASP A 90 -15.55 11.99 19.55
C ASP A 90 -16.10 10.81 20.36
N ASN A 91 -15.24 9.82 20.64
CA ASN A 91 -15.58 8.68 21.47
C ASN A 91 -14.51 8.44 22.54
N ILE A 92 -14.93 7.78 23.64
CA ILE A 92 -14.08 7.55 24.82
C ILE A 92 -12.83 6.70 24.55
N PHE A 93 -12.78 5.99 23.41
CA PHE A 93 -11.68 5.10 23.06
C PHE A 93 -10.67 5.75 22.09
N ASP A 94 -10.91 6.99 21.64
CA ASP A 94 -10.13 7.66 20.57
C ASP A 94 -9.94 6.80 19.29
N ILE A 95 -10.83 5.83 19.10
CA ILE A 95 -10.84 4.94 17.95
C ILE A 95 -11.77 5.53 16.89
N PRO A 96 -11.30 5.75 15.65
CA PRO A 96 -12.16 6.26 14.59
C PRO A 96 -13.27 5.26 14.23
N MET A 97 -14.52 5.65 14.42
CA MET A 97 -15.69 4.83 14.09
C MET A 97 -16.25 5.23 12.73
N PRO A 98 -16.46 4.28 11.80
CA PRO A 98 -16.99 4.59 10.47
C PRO A 98 -18.45 5.08 10.58
N ASN A 99 -18.70 6.29 10.06
CA ASN A 99 -19.98 6.98 10.15
C ASN A 99 -20.79 6.91 8.86
N THR A 100 -20.14 6.82 7.71
CA THR A 100 -20.81 6.69 6.42
C THR A 100 -20.73 5.27 5.88
N GLN A 101 -21.69 4.89 5.00
CA GLN A 101 -21.67 3.57 4.37
C GLN A 101 -20.35 3.35 3.61
N LYS A 102 -19.88 4.37 2.87
CA LYS A 102 -18.59 4.31 2.17
C LYS A 102 -17.42 3.98 3.10
N ALA A 103 -17.39 4.56 4.31
CA ALA A 103 -16.34 4.27 5.29
C ALA A 103 -16.45 2.84 5.83
N LYS A 104 -17.67 2.35 6.10
CA LYS A 104 -17.91 0.97 6.54
C LYS A 104 -17.44 -0.03 5.49
N ASP A 105 -17.85 0.17 4.24
CA ASP A 105 -17.47 -0.69 3.12
C ASP A 105 -15.94 -0.72 2.93
N MET A 106 -15.30 0.45 3.07
CA MET A 106 -13.85 0.54 2.94
C MET A 106 -13.12 -0.17 4.10
N CYS A 107 -13.64 -0.08 5.33
CA CYS A 107 -13.09 -0.85 6.46
C CYS A 107 -13.15 -2.36 6.19
N VAL A 108 -14.28 -2.86 5.67
CA VAL A 108 -14.43 -4.28 5.33
C VAL A 108 -13.45 -4.70 4.25
N ARG A 109 -13.29 -3.88 3.18
CA ARG A 109 -12.32 -4.15 2.11
C ARG A 109 -10.88 -4.17 2.60
N HIS A 110 -10.51 -3.26 3.51
CA HIS A 110 -9.20 -3.28 4.15
C HIS A 110 -8.96 -4.55 4.95
N LEU A 111 -9.92 -4.94 5.80
CA LEU A 111 -9.82 -6.18 6.59
C LEU A 111 -9.70 -7.41 5.69
N HIS A 112 -10.47 -7.47 4.61
CA HIS A 112 -10.34 -8.56 3.63
C HIS A 112 -8.97 -8.58 2.93
N THR A 113 -8.45 -7.40 2.57
CA THR A 113 -7.08 -7.28 2.02
C THR A 113 -6.04 -7.85 2.99
N LEU A 114 -6.16 -7.53 4.28
CA LEU A 114 -5.27 -8.06 5.31
C LEU A 114 -5.39 -9.58 5.47
N MET A 115 -6.62 -10.09 5.42
CA MET A 115 -6.89 -11.54 5.46
C MET A 115 -6.19 -12.25 4.28
N LEU A 116 -6.35 -11.75 3.05
CA LEU A 116 -5.68 -12.30 1.86
C LEU A 116 -4.15 -12.33 2.02
N ILE A 117 -3.56 -11.22 2.50
CA ILE A 117 -2.11 -11.14 2.74
C ILE A 117 -1.67 -12.14 3.80
N ASN A 118 -2.42 -12.25 4.90
CA ASN A 118 -2.11 -13.15 6.01
C ASN A 118 -2.17 -14.62 5.58
N GLU A 119 -3.19 -15.03 4.83
CA GLU A 119 -3.35 -16.41 4.38
C GLU A 119 -2.37 -16.81 3.27
N LEU A 120 -1.95 -15.85 2.44
CA LEU A 120 -0.90 -16.08 1.43
C LEU A 120 0.51 -16.14 2.02
N ASP A 121 0.72 -15.54 3.18
CA ASP A 121 1.99 -15.48 3.93
C ASP A 121 3.22 -15.17 3.05
N PRO A 122 3.27 -14.02 2.35
CA PRO A 122 4.39 -13.69 1.46
C PRO A 122 5.71 -13.52 2.21
N ASP A 123 6.85 -13.60 1.52
CA ASP A 123 8.15 -13.26 2.13
C ASP A 123 8.17 -11.79 2.55
N TYR A 124 7.62 -10.90 1.71
CA TYR A 124 7.49 -9.46 1.97
C TYR A 124 6.12 -8.96 1.59
N PHE A 125 5.65 -7.94 2.29
CA PHE A 125 4.48 -7.19 1.83
C PHE A 125 4.56 -5.73 2.25
N VAL A 126 3.91 -4.88 1.46
CA VAL A 126 3.72 -3.45 1.73
C VAL A 126 2.26 -3.08 1.50
N ILE A 127 1.65 -2.42 2.47
CA ILE A 127 0.37 -1.74 2.34
C ILE A 127 0.65 -0.25 2.32
N GLU A 128 0.36 0.43 1.21
CA GLU A 128 0.57 1.87 1.02
C GLU A 128 -0.73 2.63 1.27
N ASN A 129 -0.65 3.71 2.03
CA ASN A 129 -1.73 4.69 2.09
C ASN A 129 -1.19 6.07 2.49
N PRO A 130 -1.68 7.18 1.91
CA PRO A 130 -1.28 8.50 2.34
C PRO A 130 -1.47 8.67 3.85
N ARG A 131 -0.51 9.32 4.49
CA ARG A 131 -0.57 9.61 5.92
C ARG A 131 -1.92 10.20 6.32
N GLY A 132 -2.65 9.49 7.18
CA GLY A 132 -4.00 9.87 7.54
C GLY A 132 -4.57 9.05 8.69
N LEU A 133 -5.87 8.79 8.63
CA LEU A 133 -6.63 8.14 9.70
C LEU A 133 -6.35 6.63 9.79
N LEU A 134 -5.94 6.00 8.69
CA LEU A 134 -5.71 4.55 8.64
C LEU A 134 -4.76 4.08 9.75
N ARG A 135 -3.75 4.91 10.10
CA ARG A 135 -2.81 4.62 11.19
C ARG A 135 -3.42 4.51 12.60
N LYS A 136 -4.67 4.96 12.76
CA LYS A 136 -5.43 4.88 14.02
C LYS A 136 -6.44 3.74 14.02
N MET A 137 -6.56 3.01 12.92
CA MET A 137 -7.48 1.88 12.85
C MET A 137 -6.91 0.70 13.63
N PRO A 138 -7.70 0.02 14.48
CA PRO A 138 -7.22 -1.03 15.37
C PRO A 138 -6.42 -2.13 14.66
N TRP A 139 -6.86 -2.53 13.47
CA TRP A 139 -6.22 -3.59 12.68
C TRP A 139 -4.92 -3.18 11.99
N MET A 140 -4.51 -1.90 12.10
CA MET A 140 -3.26 -1.39 11.55
C MET A 140 -2.22 -1.03 12.62
N THR A 141 -2.61 -1.00 13.90
CA THR A 141 -1.74 -0.50 14.98
C THR A 141 -0.57 -1.41 15.27
N ASP A 142 -0.76 -2.71 15.12
CA ASP A 142 0.26 -3.73 15.44
C ASP A 142 1.18 -4.06 14.25
N LEU A 143 0.85 -3.54 13.06
CA LEU A 143 1.70 -3.70 11.90
C LEU A 143 2.91 -2.75 11.95
N PRO A 144 4.12 -3.23 11.66
CA PRO A 144 5.27 -2.36 11.45
C PRO A 144 4.95 -1.30 10.42
N ARG A 145 5.26 -0.04 10.75
CA ARG A 145 4.97 1.09 9.88
C ARG A 145 6.19 1.98 9.72
N GLU A 146 6.50 2.28 8.47
CA GLU A 146 7.41 3.33 8.07
C GLU A 146 6.65 4.49 7.44
N THR A 147 7.14 5.71 7.59
CA THR A 147 6.56 6.88 6.93
C THR A 147 7.58 7.48 6.00
N VAL A 148 7.24 7.60 4.73
CA VAL A 148 8.09 8.21 3.71
C VAL A 148 7.49 9.52 3.21
N THR A 149 8.31 10.33 2.54
CA THR A 149 7.83 11.47 1.75
C THR A 149 8.24 11.29 0.31
N TYR A 150 7.30 11.32 -0.62
CA TYR A 150 7.52 10.96 -2.01
C TYR A 150 8.58 11.82 -2.72
N CYS A 151 8.75 13.07 -2.29
CA CYS A 151 9.82 13.93 -2.81
C CYS A 151 11.24 13.43 -2.50
N GLN A 152 11.44 12.58 -1.52
CA GLN A 152 12.72 11.93 -1.27
C GLN A 152 13.00 10.79 -2.26
N TYR A 153 12.00 10.43 -3.06
CA TYR A 153 12.03 9.36 -4.06
C TYR A 153 11.70 9.90 -5.47
N GLY A 154 12.10 11.14 -5.75
CA GLY A 154 11.99 11.74 -7.09
C GLY A 154 10.64 12.34 -7.46
N ASP A 155 9.63 12.32 -6.60
CA ASP A 155 8.35 13.00 -6.85
C ASP A 155 8.48 14.50 -6.53
N PHE A 156 7.82 15.34 -7.33
CA PHE A 156 7.75 16.78 -7.04
C PHE A 156 6.81 17.13 -5.88
N ARG A 157 6.00 16.17 -5.42
CA ARG A 157 5.09 16.31 -4.28
C ARG A 157 5.73 15.78 -3.01
N MET A 158 5.58 16.50 -1.90
CA MET A 158 6.00 15.97 -0.61
C MET A 158 5.26 14.68 -0.25
N LYS A 159 3.93 14.61 -0.43
CA LYS A 159 3.00 13.49 -0.16
C LYS A 159 3.52 12.53 0.93
N PRO A 160 3.39 12.90 2.22
CA PRO A 160 3.71 11.98 3.30
C PRO A 160 2.83 10.73 3.19
N THR A 161 3.45 9.56 3.16
CA THR A 161 2.80 8.27 2.93
C THR A 161 3.27 7.27 3.98
N ASP A 162 2.33 6.53 4.53
CA ASP A 162 2.61 5.42 5.43
C ASP A 162 2.68 4.12 4.63
N LEU A 163 3.67 3.33 4.97
CA LEU A 163 3.88 1.98 4.48
C LEU A 163 3.80 1.05 5.68
N TRP A 164 2.90 0.08 5.66
CA TRP A 164 2.82 -0.97 6.66
C TRP A 164 3.24 -2.28 6.03
N GLY A 165 3.96 -3.12 6.78
CA GLY A 165 4.25 -4.42 6.22
C GLY A 165 5.45 -5.14 6.81
N ARG A 166 5.82 -6.19 6.09
CA ARG A 166 7.00 -6.99 6.31
C ARG A 166 8.08 -6.54 5.32
N PHE A 167 8.96 -5.67 5.80
CA PHE A 167 10.00 -5.06 4.97
C PHE A 167 11.26 -5.93 4.91
N PRO A 168 12.06 -5.81 3.82
CA PRO A 168 13.40 -6.37 3.78
C PRO A 168 14.24 -5.92 4.99
N GLU A 169 15.06 -6.81 5.54
CA GLU A 169 15.85 -6.52 6.74
C GLU A 169 16.81 -5.35 6.55
N SER A 170 17.42 -5.28 5.38
CA SER A 170 18.40 -4.26 5.03
C SER A 170 17.78 -2.92 4.62
N TRP A 171 16.47 -2.86 4.33
CA TRP A 171 15.84 -1.61 3.86
C TRP A 171 15.60 -0.63 5.01
N GLN A 172 15.98 0.63 4.79
CA GLN A 172 15.68 1.75 5.68
C GLN A 172 15.11 2.91 4.86
N PRO A 173 13.97 3.51 5.27
CA PRO A 173 13.40 4.63 4.53
C PRO A 173 14.32 5.84 4.56
N LYS A 174 14.35 6.60 3.46
CA LYS A 174 15.02 7.91 3.44
C LYS A 174 14.39 8.85 4.49
N PRO A 175 15.16 9.75 5.10
CA PRO A 175 14.65 10.69 6.09
C PRO A 175 13.47 11.49 5.55
N MET A 176 12.43 11.65 6.38
CA MET A 176 11.26 12.44 6.01
C MET A 176 11.63 13.87 5.66
N CYS A 177 11.07 14.36 4.56
CA CYS A 177 11.17 15.77 4.19
C CYS A 177 10.39 16.67 5.17
N LYS A 178 10.87 17.90 5.33
CA LYS A 178 10.18 18.94 6.08
C LYS A 178 9.44 19.89 5.12
N ASN A 179 8.30 20.39 5.53
CA ASN A 179 7.55 21.37 4.74
C ASN A 179 8.43 22.61 4.48
N GLY A 180 8.44 23.08 3.23
CA GLY A 180 9.27 24.22 2.80
C GLY A 180 10.69 23.86 2.35
N SER A 181 11.05 22.58 2.32
CA SER A 181 12.31 22.13 1.71
C SER A 181 12.28 22.29 0.18
N PRO A 182 13.44 22.49 -0.48
CA PRO A 182 13.50 22.76 -1.92
C PRO A 182 13.23 21.52 -2.80
N CYS A 183 13.16 20.32 -2.22
CA CYS A 183 12.97 19.06 -2.95
C CYS A 183 11.54 18.85 -3.45
N HIS A 184 10.58 19.72 -3.15
CA HIS A 184 9.19 19.60 -3.59
C HIS A 184 8.56 20.96 -3.83
N GLU A 185 7.49 20.96 -4.65
CA GLU A 185 6.66 22.14 -4.83
C GLU A 185 5.80 22.40 -3.59
N ALA A 186 5.87 23.61 -3.05
CA ALA A 186 5.04 24.02 -1.93
C ALA A 186 3.57 24.14 -2.36
N SER A 187 2.65 23.57 -1.57
CA SER A 187 1.22 23.80 -1.79
C SER A 187 0.87 25.26 -1.51
N PRO A 188 0.14 25.95 -2.42
CA PRO A 188 -0.35 27.30 -2.16
C PRO A 188 -1.17 27.33 -0.87
N ARG A 189 -0.99 28.38 -0.04
CA ARG A 189 -1.79 28.56 1.18
C ARG A 189 -3.27 28.60 0.83
N GLY A 190 -4.08 27.81 1.55
CA GLY A 190 -5.52 27.72 1.30
C GLY A 190 -5.94 26.84 0.10
N ALA A 191 -5.00 26.16 -0.56
CA ALA A 191 -5.34 25.23 -1.61
C ALA A 191 -6.06 24.00 -1.05
N MET A 192 -7.32 23.82 -1.36
CA MET A 192 -8.11 22.64 -0.95
C MET A 192 -7.63 21.34 -1.59
N ARG A 193 -6.83 21.39 -2.66
CA ARG A 193 -6.39 20.24 -3.46
C ARG A 193 -4.86 20.11 -3.58
N GLY A 194 -4.09 20.77 -2.74
CA GLY A 194 -2.63 20.74 -2.81
C GLY A 194 -2.06 21.43 -4.06
N THR A 195 -0.78 21.21 -4.37
CA THR A 195 -0.08 21.78 -5.52
C THR A 195 -0.51 21.20 -6.86
N SER A 196 -1.10 20.02 -6.86
CA SER A 196 -1.17 19.28 -8.10
C SER A 196 -2.47 19.52 -8.84
N LYS A 197 -2.36 20.08 -10.06
CA LYS A 197 -3.38 19.97 -11.10
C LYS A 197 -3.54 18.52 -11.62
N LEU A 198 -2.94 17.53 -10.92
CA LEU A 198 -2.95 16.12 -11.31
C LEU A 198 -4.34 15.51 -11.18
N SER A 199 -4.68 14.65 -12.12
CA SER A 199 -5.85 13.78 -12.03
C SER A 199 -5.74 12.86 -10.79
N HIS A 200 -6.86 12.31 -10.33
CA HIS A 200 -6.88 11.35 -9.22
C HIS A 200 -5.93 10.18 -9.51
N ARG A 201 -5.97 9.63 -10.70
CA ARG A 201 -5.09 8.55 -11.18
C ARG A 201 -3.61 8.88 -11.00
N LYS A 202 -3.14 10.04 -11.50
CA LYS A 202 -1.73 10.44 -11.36
C LYS A 202 -1.32 10.72 -9.90
N ARG A 203 -2.28 11.10 -9.04
CA ARG A 203 -1.99 11.31 -7.61
C ARG A 203 -1.77 10.02 -6.84
N SER A 204 -2.32 8.90 -7.31
CA SER A 204 -2.13 7.58 -6.68
C SER A 204 -0.78 6.95 -7.01
N HIS A 205 -0.10 7.37 -8.07
CA HIS A 205 1.19 6.79 -8.45
C HIS A 205 2.21 6.81 -7.32
N ILE A 206 2.87 5.68 -7.18
CA ILE A 206 4.00 5.48 -6.27
C ILE A 206 5.27 5.87 -7.02
N PRO A 207 6.21 6.60 -6.41
CA PRO A 207 7.48 6.93 -7.05
C PRO A 207 8.25 5.67 -7.43
N LEU A 208 8.77 5.65 -8.67
CA LEU A 208 9.56 4.52 -9.17
C LEU A 208 10.77 4.23 -8.26
N GLU A 209 11.51 5.26 -7.84
CA GLU A 209 12.67 5.10 -6.96
C GLU A 209 12.30 4.40 -5.63
N LEU A 210 11.11 4.65 -5.07
CA LEU A 210 10.66 3.97 -3.85
C LEU A 210 10.41 2.48 -4.11
N SER A 211 9.73 2.17 -5.20
CA SER A 211 9.46 0.79 -5.61
C SER A 211 10.76 0.03 -5.91
N GLU A 212 11.68 0.65 -6.65
CA GLU A 212 13.00 0.06 -6.98
C GLU A 212 13.84 -0.19 -5.73
N GLU A 213 13.92 0.80 -4.83
CA GLU A 213 14.72 0.68 -3.60
C GLU A 213 14.24 -0.49 -2.74
N ILE A 214 12.92 -0.56 -2.45
CA ILE A 214 12.37 -1.66 -1.65
C ILE A 214 12.56 -3.01 -2.36
N TRP A 215 12.35 -3.07 -3.68
CA TRP A 215 12.53 -4.29 -4.47
C TRP A 215 13.97 -4.79 -4.46
N LEU A 216 14.96 -3.91 -4.68
CA LEU A 216 16.38 -4.29 -4.67
C LEU A 216 16.80 -4.86 -3.32
N HIS A 217 16.35 -4.26 -2.21
CA HIS A 217 16.58 -4.78 -0.87
C HIS A 217 15.90 -6.14 -0.67
N ALA A 218 14.69 -6.34 -1.17
CA ALA A 218 14.00 -7.63 -1.08
C ALA A 218 14.76 -8.74 -1.84
N ILE A 219 15.30 -8.43 -3.01
CA ILE A 219 16.15 -9.36 -3.77
C ILE A 219 17.44 -9.65 -3.02
N PHE A 220 18.11 -8.63 -2.48
CA PHE A 220 19.36 -8.78 -1.73
C PHE A 220 19.17 -9.64 -0.48
N ASP A 221 18.15 -9.38 0.31
CA ASP A 221 17.86 -10.09 1.55
C ASP A 221 17.30 -11.50 1.32
N ASN A 222 16.76 -11.77 0.14
CA ASN A 222 16.26 -13.07 -0.31
C ASN A 222 15.38 -13.79 0.71
N GLY A 223 14.32 -13.13 1.19
CA GLY A 223 13.34 -13.66 2.15
C GLY A 223 13.62 -13.31 3.62
N LYS A 224 14.75 -12.66 3.94
CA LYS A 224 15.00 -12.15 5.29
C LYS A 224 14.24 -10.85 5.52
N SER A 225 13.36 -10.84 6.50
CA SER A 225 12.55 -9.67 6.86
C SER A 225 12.74 -9.29 8.33
N ARG A 226 12.45 -8.02 8.65
CA ARG A 226 12.52 -7.49 10.03
C ARG A 226 11.46 -8.07 10.95
N MET A 227 10.44 -8.74 10.41
CA MET A 227 9.32 -9.29 11.17
C MET A 227 8.90 -10.64 10.60
N THR A 228 8.57 -11.59 11.46
CA THR A 228 7.84 -12.81 11.11
C THR A 228 6.36 -12.62 11.43
N LEU A 229 5.43 -13.13 10.60
CA LEU A 229 3.98 -13.04 10.86
C LEU A 229 3.58 -13.74 12.18
N HIS A 230 4.42 -14.66 12.68
CA HIS A 230 4.21 -15.35 13.96
C HIS A 230 4.49 -14.48 15.20
N ASP A 231 5.09 -13.30 15.05
CA ASP A 231 5.41 -12.40 16.16
C ASP A 231 4.22 -11.58 16.66
N GLY A 232 2.99 -12.07 16.50
CA GLY A 232 1.83 -11.53 17.19
C GLY A 232 0.69 -10.97 16.35
N TRP A 233 0.65 -11.25 15.05
CA TRP A 233 -0.48 -10.81 14.21
C TRP A 233 -1.58 -11.87 14.21
N ASN A 234 -2.45 -11.83 15.24
CA ASN A 234 -3.71 -12.55 15.28
C ASN A 234 -4.82 -11.59 14.83
N LEU A 235 -5.33 -11.76 13.61
CA LEU A 235 -6.58 -11.12 13.17
C LEU A 235 -7.78 -11.72 13.89
#